data_db5ea4fc7b1e49d6e8a5beba801b1e62
#
_entry.id   db5ea4fc7b1e49d6e8a5beba801b1e62
#
_cell.length_a   1.000
_cell.length_b   1.000
_cell.length_c   1.000
_cell.angle_alpha   90.00
_cell.angle_beta   90.00
_cell.angle_gamma   90.00
#
_symmetry.space_group_name_H-M   'P 1'
#
loop_
_entity.id
_entity.type
_entity.pdbx_description
1 polymer ?
#
loop_
_entity_poly.entity_id
_entity_poly.type
_entity_poly.pdbx_seq_one_letter_code
_entity_poly.pdbx_strand_id
1 'polypeptide(L)'
;MTKAEKYHLLHSLAEKYETHEFLKDDPSYFMHQVIGKENQETMAFIAACLSYGSRTQFFTKIQFILDKSNKEPYNWIRNGEYKEYFPNNKSCFYRLYSNAMMLQFFTALEALFKEFYSLENFIRTTSVDTLTAIDSICNYFSQQNVVGIIPKNARSACKRLCMFLRWMVRNESPVDLGIWEHFIDKRNLIMPLDTHVMQQAQKLGFISTNTANMKTAIELTKQMRKIFPNDPLKGDFALFGHGVNNKL
;
A
#
# COMPACT_ATOMS: atom_id res chain seq x y z
N MET A 1 -7.44 19.39 -24.01
CA MET A 1 -6.59 18.24 -24.43
C MET A 1 -7.45 17.19 -25.12
N THR A 2 -7.03 16.74 -26.29
CA THR A 2 -7.61 15.59 -26.99
C THR A 2 -7.32 14.29 -26.24
N LYS A 3 -8.01 13.22 -26.59
CA LYS A 3 -7.76 11.89 -26.01
C LYS A 3 -6.32 11.41 -26.24
N ALA A 4 -5.79 11.64 -27.45
CA ALA A 4 -4.44 11.26 -27.83
C ALA A 4 -3.37 12.01 -27.00
N GLU A 5 -3.54 13.32 -26.83
CA GLU A 5 -2.65 14.15 -26.01
C GLU A 5 -2.62 13.70 -24.54
N LYS A 6 -3.79 13.34 -23.96
CA LYS A 6 -3.86 12.82 -22.58
C LYS A 6 -3.10 11.49 -22.45
N TYR A 7 -3.23 10.60 -23.43
CA TYR A 7 -2.56 9.30 -23.44
C TYR A 7 -1.05 9.48 -23.53
N HIS A 8 -0.58 10.31 -24.46
CA HIS A 8 0.85 10.62 -24.60
C HIS A 8 1.42 11.24 -23.32
N LEU A 9 0.70 12.20 -22.71
CA LEU A 9 1.10 12.81 -21.44
C LEU A 9 1.26 11.77 -20.34
N LEU A 10 0.29 10.85 -20.16
CA LEU A 10 0.36 9.86 -19.09
C LEU A 10 1.49 8.84 -19.30
N HIS A 11 1.78 8.44 -20.54
CA HIS A 11 2.94 7.60 -20.85
C HIS A 11 4.24 8.31 -20.48
N SER A 12 4.44 9.53 -20.91
CA SER A 12 5.64 10.32 -20.58
C SER A 12 5.80 10.56 -19.07
N LEU A 13 4.68 10.81 -18.35
CA LEU A 13 4.72 10.98 -16.90
C LEU A 13 5.03 9.67 -16.16
N ALA A 14 4.49 8.53 -16.62
CA ALA A 14 4.79 7.23 -16.03
C ALA A 14 6.29 6.93 -16.16
N GLU A 15 6.86 7.07 -17.35
CA GLU A 15 8.31 6.89 -17.59
C GLU A 15 9.16 7.83 -16.74
N LYS A 16 8.72 9.08 -16.58
CA LYS A 16 9.45 10.09 -15.79
C LYS A 16 9.49 9.77 -14.30
N TYR A 17 8.40 9.23 -13.74
CA TYR A 17 8.26 9.07 -12.30
C TYR A 17 8.44 7.62 -11.81
N GLU A 18 8.25 6.61 -12.64
CA GLU A 18 8.52 5.21 -12.28
C GLU A 18 10.03 4.90 -12.43
N THR A 19 10.81 5.38 -11.48
CA THR A 19 12.26 5.25 -11.47
C THR A 19 12.78 4.87 -10.08
N HIS A 20 14.01 4.40 -9.96
CA HIS A 20 14.65 4.15 -8.66
C HIS A 20 14.71 5.38 -7.76
N GLU A 21 14.76 6.58 -8.34
CA GLU A 21 14.75 7.84 -7.59
C GLU A 21 13.46 8.02 -6.79
N PHE A 22 12.34 7.46 -7.28
CA PHE A 22 11.07 7.49 -6.58
C PHE A 22 11.15 6.88 -5.17
N LEU A 23 12.00 5.86 -4.97
CA LEU A 23 12.16 5.18 -3.69
C LEU A 23 12.65 6.11 -2.57
N LYS A 24 13.47 7.13 -2.86
CA LYS A 24 14.08 7.98 -1.84
C LYS A 24 13.06 8.64 -0.91
N ASP A 25 11.90 8.95 -1.46
CA ASP A 25 10.86 9.67 -0.75
C ASP A 25 9.53 8.89 -0.64
N ASP A 26 9.53 7.60 -0.95
CA ASP A 26 8.34 6.74 -0.92
C ASP A 26 8.49 5.65 0.14
N PRO A 27 7.42 5.30 0.87
CA PRO A 27 7.49 4.23 1.88
C PRO A 27 7.85 2.85 1.33
N SER A 28 7.76 2.63 0.02
CA SER A 28 8.28 1.42 -0.62
C SER A 28 9.79 1.24 -0.41
N TYR A 29 10.54 2.31 -0.14
CA TYR A 29 11.94 2.23 0.24
C TYR A 29 12.21 1.15 1.31
N PHE A 30 11.36 1.05 2.31
CA PHE A 30 11.60 0.18 3.47
C PHE A 30 11.55 -1.32 3.13
N MET A 31 10.73 -1.73 2.19
CA MET A 31 10.67 -3.14 1.78
C MET A 31 11.92 -3.60 1.01
N HIS A 32 12.69 -2.65 0.46
CA HIS A 32 13.98 -2.92 -0.17
C HIS A 32 15.16 -2.93 0.83
N GLN A 33 14.93 -2.59 2.11
CA GLN A 33 15.96 -2.59 3.15
C GLN A 33 16.09 -3.94 3.86
N VAL A 34 15.23 -4.90 3.54
CA VAL A 34 15.18 -6.24 4.15
C VAL A 34 15.39 -7.33 3.10
N ILE A 35 15.85 -8.49 3.55
CA ILE A 35 16.14 -9.64 2.69
C ILE A 35 15.18 -10.78 3.04
N GLY A 36 14.77 -11.53 2.03
CA GLY A 36 13.84 -12.64 2.18
C GLY A 36 12.38 -12.22 1.97
N LYS A 37 11.64 -13.09 1.31
CA LYS A 37 10.26 -12.83 0.86
C LYS A 37 9.34 -12.46 2.02
N GLU A 38 9.37 -13.23 3.11
CA GLU A 38 8.54 -13.00 4.29
C GLU A 38 8.87 -11.67 4.97
N ASN A 39 10.15 -11.29 5.02
CA ASN A 39 10.57 -9.99 5.54
C ASN A 39 10.11 -8.85 4.63
N GLN A 40 10.24 -9.02 3.31
CA GLN A 40 9.85 -8.00 2.33
C GLN A 40 8.34 -7.74 2.35
N GLU A 41 7.51 -8.78 2.34
CA GLU A 41 6.05 -8.62 2.42
C GLU A 41 5.60 -8.06 3.77
N THR A 42 6.24 -8.47 4.87
CA THR A 42 5.96 -7.96 6.21
C THR A 42 6.32 -6.48 6.32
N MET A 43 7.51 -6.10 5.87
CA MET A 43 7.95 -4.70 5.90
C MET A 43 7.10 -3.81 4.99
N ALA A 44 6.75 -4.30 3.79
CA ALA A 44 5.86 -3.60 2.88
C ALA A 44 4.47 -3.36 3.50
N PHE A 45 3.91 -4.37 4.16
CA PHE A 45 2.61 -4.24 4.83
C PHE A 45 2.65 -3.22 5.97
N ILE A 46 3.67 -3.27 6.82
CA ILE A 46 3.88 -2.30 7.91
C ILE A 46 4.04 -0.89 7.33
N ALA A 47 4.90 -0.72 6.32
CA ALA A 47 5.15 0.56 5.67
C ALA A 47 3.86 1.14 5.05
N ALA A 48 3.09 0.32 4.36
CA ALA A 48 1.80 0.73 3.80
C ALA A 48 0.82 1.18 4.90
N CYS A 49 0.66 0.38 5.97
CA CYS A 49 -0.26 0.68 7.07
C CYS A 49 0.10 1.94 7.84
N LEU A 50 1.38 2.28 7.96
CA LEU A 50 1.85 3.48 8.65
C LEU A 50 1.93 4.72 7.75
N SER A 51 1.84 4.58 6.43
CA SER A 51 1.93 5.68 5.45
C SER A 51 0.68 6.57 5.48
N TYR A 52 0.57 7.36 6.56
CA TYR A 52 -0.55 8.26 6.84
C TYR A 52 -0.06 9.58 7.42
N GLY A 53 -0.43 10.69 6.82
CA GLY A 53 -0.08 12.03 7.28
C GLY A 53 1.26 12.54 6.74
N SER A 54 2.10 13.17 7.58
CA SER A 54 3.37 13.74 7.16
C SER A 54 4.42 12.67 6.84
N ARG A 55 5.02 12.75 5.65
CA ARG A 55 6.05 11.82 5.17
C ARG A 55 7.23 11.72 6.14
N THR A 56 7.80 12.84 6.54
CA THR A 56 8.92 12.87 7.49
C THR A 56 8.61 12.18 8.80
N GLN A 57 7.38 12.33 9.29
CA GLN A 57 6.96 11.71 10.54
C GLN A 57 6.78 10.20 10.42
N PHE A 58 6.06 9.71 9.39
CA PHE A 58 5.86 8.27 9.27
C PHE A 58 7.16 7.54 8.87
N PHE A 59 8.03 8.15 8.10
CA PHE A 59 9.36 7.59 7.78
C PHE A 59 10.14 7.27 9.06
N THR A 60 10.22 8.21 10.00
CA THR A 60 10.88 7.99 11.30
C THR A 60 10.26 6.81 12.07
N LYS A 61 8.94 6.61 11.97
CA LYS A 61 8.25 5.53 12.68
C LYS A 61 8.43 4.16 12.00
N ILE A 62 8.48 4.14 10.67
CA ILE A 62 8.78 2.92 9.93
C ILE A 62 10.26 2.55 10.13
N GLN A 63 11.17 3.53 10.11
CA GLN A 63 12.59 3.31 10.41
C GLN A 63 12.78 2.74 11.81
N PHE A 64 12.07 3.27 12.80
CA PHE A 64 12.12 2.71 14.16
C PHE A 64 11.78 1.21 14.17
N ILE A 65 10.75 0.77 13.45
CA ILE A 65 10.38 -0.65 13.39
C ILE A 65 11.45 -1.46 12.64
N LEU A 66 11.98 -0.95 11.53
CA LEU A 66 13.06 -1.59 10.79
C LEU A 66 14.29 -1.81 11.67
N ASP A 67 14.69 -0.80 12.46
CA ASP A 67 15.84 -0.87 13.37
C ASP A 67 15.59 -1.85 14.52
N LYS A 68 14.40 -1.77 15.15
CA LYS A 68 14.05 -2.63 16.30
C LYS A 68 13.83 -4.09 15.93
N SER A 69 13.41 -4.35 14.71
CA SER A 69 13.34 -5.70 14.15
C SER A 69 14.68 -6.22 13.60
N ASN A 70 15.76 -5.44 13.71
CA ASN A 70 17.07 -5.79 13.16
C ASN A 70 17.00 -6.22 11.69
N LYS A 71 16.14 -5.56 10.89
CA LYS A 71 15.81 -5.88 9.48
C LYS A 71 15.19 -7.27 9.26
N GLU A 72 14.69 -7.89 10.31
CA GLU A 72 13.97 -9.17 10.26
C GLU A 72 12.54 -9.04 10.83
N PRO A 73 11.68 -8.18 10.27
CA PRO A 73 10.37 -7.87 10.83
C PRO A 73 9.45 -9.10 10.91
N TYR A 74 9.59 -10.07 10.03
CA TYR A 74 8.82 -11.30 10.07
C TYR A 74 9.12 -12.13 11.33
N ASN A 75 10.39 -12.44 11.58
CA ASN A 75 10.81 -13.18 12.77
C ASN A 75 10.54 -12.41 14.07
N TRP A 76 10.81 -11.10 14.06
CA TRP A 76 10.54 -10.21 15.18
C TRP A 76 9.06 -10.23 15.60
N ILE A 77 8.13 -10.28 14.65
CA ILE A 77 6.70 -10.40 14.94
C ILE A 77 6.38 -11.82 15.41
N ARG A 78 6.84 -12.86 14.72
CA ARG A 78 6.55 -14.26 15.07
C ARG A 78 7.04 -14.65 16.46
N ASN A 79 8.17 -14.09 16.89
CA ASN A 79 8.76 -14.33 18.20
C ASN A 79 8.14 -13.46 19.30
N GLY A 80 7.27 -12.52 18.96
CA GLY A 80 6.63 -11.62 19.92
C GLY A 80 7.55 -10.54 20.50
N GLU A 81 8.72 -10.30 19.88
CA GLU A 81 9.74 -9.33 20.35
C GLU A 81 9.23 -7.88 20.31
N TYR A 82 8.25 -7.56 19.43
CA TYR A 82 7.59 -6.26 19.37
C TYR A 82 6.94 -5.82 20.69
N LYS A 83 6.59 -6.77 21.57
CA LYS A 83 5.93 -6.51 22.87
C LYS A 83 6.81 -5.67 23.79
N GLU A 84 8.12 -5.74 23.64
CA GLU A 84 9.07 -4.92 24.38
C GLU A 84 8.93 -3.42 24.05
N TYR A 85 8.55 -3.10 22.80
CA TYR A 85 8.52 -1.73 22.28
C TYR A 85 7.13 -1.09 22.28
N PHE A 86 6.08 -1.88 22.41
CA PHE A 86 4.69 -1.42 22.38
C PHE A 86 3.94 -1.86 23.64
N PRO A 87 4.12 -1.15 24.78
CA PRO A 87 3.38 -1.45 25.99
C PRO A 87 1.88 -1.18 25.81
N ASN A 88 1.04 -1.94 26.54
CA ASN A 88 -0.41 -1.78 26.49
C ASN A 88 -0.87 -0.49 27.21
N ASN A 89 -0.63 0.66 26.59
CA ASN A 89 -1.02 1.96 27.11
C ASN A 89 -1.49 2.90 25.98
N LYS A 90 -2.11 4.03 26.36
CA LYS A 90 -2.65 5.04 25.45
C LYS A 90 -1.62 6.08 24.99
N SER A 91 -0.35 5.95 25.37
CA SER A 91 0.70 6.87 24.90
C SER A 91 0.79 6.83 23.38
N CYS A 92 0.93 8.00 22.76
CA CYS A 92 0.98 8.14 21.32
C CYS A 92 2.30 7.56 20.76
N PHE A 93 2.18 6.58 19.88
CA PHE A 93 3.30 6.15 19.04
C PHE A 93 3.43 7.04 17.80
N TYR A 94 2.31 7.20 17.08
CA TYR A 94 2.28 8.01 15.86
C TYR A 94 0.89 8.59 15.61
N ARG A 95 0.76 9.91 15.67
CA ARG A 95 -0.50 10.65 15.41
C ARG A 95 -1.68 10.06 16.20
N LEU A 96 -2.59 9.38 15.52
CA LEU A 96 -3.76 8.73 16.14
C LEU A 96 -3.48 7.32 16.64
N TYR A 97 -2.29 6.78 16.41
CA TYR A 97 -1.94 5.43 16.81
C TYR A 97 -1.24 5.43 18.16
N SER A 98 -1.86 4.83 19.16
CA SER A 98 -1.26 4.61 20.47
C SER A 98 -0.39 3.34 20.50
N ASN A 99 0.44 3.20 21.54
CA ASN A 99 1.20 1.97 21.76
C ASN A 99 0.27 0.74 21.86
N ALA A 100 -0.86 0.84 22.54
CA ALA A 100 -1.85 -0.24 22.62
C ALA A 100 -2.42 -0.63 21.23
N MET A 101 -2.67 0.34 20.33
CA MET A 101 -3.11 0.05 18.95
C MET A 101 -2.01 -0.65 18.14
N MET A 102 -0.75 -0.24 18.30
CA MET A 102 0.38 -0.90 17.64
C MET A 102 0.59 -2.31 18.17
N LEU A 103 0.50 -2.48 19.51
CA LEU A 103 0.55 -3.80 20.12
C LEU A 103 -0.53 -4.74 19.53
N GLN A 104 -1.78 -4.26 19.45
CA GLN A 104 -2.89 -5.04 18.87
C GLN A 104 -2.66 -5.37 17.39
N PHE A 105 -2.14 -4.42 16.62
CA PHE A 105 -1.80 -4.62 15.21
C PHE A 105 -0.75 -5.73 15.02
N PHE A 106 0.34 -5.70 15.78
CA PHE A 106 1.38 -6.72 15.71
C PHE A 106 0.92 -8.06 16.27
N THR A 107 0.07 -8.07 17.32
CA THR A 107 -0.55 -9.30 17.86
C THR A 107 -1.43 -9.97 16.79
N ALA A 108 -2.19 -9.19 16.01
CA ALA A 108 -2.98 -9.72 14.91
C ALA A 108 -2.09 -10.28 13.78
N LEU A 109 -0.97 -9.63 13.46
CA LEU A 109 0.01 -10.17 12.49
C LEU A 109 0.70 -11.43 13.01
N GLU A 110 1.07 -11.49 14.31
CA GLU A 110 1.62 -12.69 14.94
C GLU A 110 0.65 -13.87 14.79
N ALA A 111 -0.65 -13.65 15.06
CA ALA A 111 -1.68 -14.66 14.90
C ALA A 111 -1.83 -15.10 13.42
N LEU A 112 -1.82 -14.15 12.49
CA LEU A 112 -1.88 -14.43 11.05
C LEU A 112 -0.70 -15.32 10.61
N PHE A 113 0.52 -15.00 11.05
CA PHE A 113 1.71 -15.78 10.69
C PHE A 113 1.72 -17.18 11.33
N LYS A 114 1.10 -17.35 12.50
CA LYS A 114 0.91 -18.69 13.12
C LYS A 114 -0.08 -19.54 12.34
N GLU A 115 -1.15 -18.94 11.82
CA GLU A 115 -2.21 -19.65 11.12
C GLU A 115 -1.87 -19.90 9.64
N PHE A 116 -1.38 -18.89 8.93
CA PHE A 116 -1.16 -18.92 7.49
C PHE A 116 0.31 -18.95 7.07
N TYR A 117 1.23 -18.83 8.01
CA TYR A 117 2.67 -18.70 7.79
C TYR A 117 3.10 -17.35 7.19
N SER A 118 2.40 -16.81 6.18
CA SER A 118 2.76 -15.56 5.48
C SER A 118 1.53 -14.77 5.04
N LEU A 119 1.71 -13.50 4.70
CA LEU A 119 0.66 -12.67 4.10
C LEU A 119 0.24 -13.24 2.73
N GLU A 120 1.19 -13.74 1.94
CA GLU A 120 0.88 -14.40 0.67
C GLU A 120 -0.07 -15.57 0.86
N ASN A 121 0.27 -16.52 1.74
CA ASN A 121 -0.57 -17.69 1.98
C ASN A 121 -1.96 -17.31 2.50
N PHE A 122 -2.04 -16.31 3.37
CA PHE A 122 -3.32 -15.76 3.81
C PHE A 122 -4.15 -15.27 2.62
N ILE A 123 -3.60 -14.42 1.75
CA ILE A 123 -4.32 -13.90 0.59
C ILE A 123 -4.70 -15.00 -0.40
N ARG A 124 -3.81 -15.94 -0.70
CA ARG A 124 -4.09 -17.06 -1.60
C ARG A 124 -5.22 -17.97 -1.10
N THR A 125 -5.34 -18.11 0.22
CA THR A 125 -6.36 -18.97 0.84
C THR A 125 -7.72 -18.28 0.95
N THR A 126 -7.73 -16.95 1.13
CA THR A 126 -8.95 -16.21 1.50
C THR A 126 -9.52 -15.34 0.38
N SER A 127 -8.84 -15.26 -0.77
CA SER A 127 -9.28 -14.35 -1.85
C SER A 127 -9.11 -14.96 -3.23
N VAL A 128 -9.90 -14.46 -4.18
CA VAL A 128 -9.89 -14.87 -5.60
C VAL A 128 -9.50 -13.73 -6.55
N ASP A 129 -9.53 -12.51 -6.07
CA ASP A 129 -9.16 -11.31 -6.83
C ASP A 129 -8.67 -10.18 -5.89
N THR A 130 -8.26 -9.05 -6.48
CA THR A 130 -7.74 -7.90 -5.73
C THR A 130 -8.74 -7.30 -4.75
N LEU A 131 -10.03 -7.22 -5.12
CA LEU A 131 -11.05 -6.63 -4.27
C LEU A 131 -11.33 -7.52 -3.05
N THR A 132 -11.45 -8.82 -3.28
CA THR A 132 -11.62 -9.81 -2.21
C THR A 132 -10.37 -9.90 -1.33
N ALA A 133 -9.16 -9.71 -1.88
CA ALA A 133 -7.94 -9.61 -1.09
C ALA A 133 -7.96 -8.41 -0.11
N ILE A 134 -8.39 -7.24 -0.59
CA ILE A 134 -8.56 -6.06 0.27
C ILE A 134 -9.61 -6.32 1.35
N ASP A 135 -10.74 -6.93 0.99
CA ASP A 135 -11.82 -7.20 1.93
C ASP A 135 -11.42 -8.26 2.97
N SER A 136 -10.69 -9.30 2.57
CA SER A 136 -10.13 -10.32 3.48
C SER A 136 -9.18 -9.70 4.51
N ILE A 137 -8.28 -8.80 4.09
CA ILE A 137 -7.40 -8.06 5.01
C ILE A 137 -8.26 -7.23 5.99
N CYS A 138 -9.19 -6.44 5.49
CA CYS A 138 -10.06 -5.60 6.33
C CYS A 138 -10.83 -6.44 7.36
N ASN A 139 -11.43 -7.54 6.93
CA ASN A 139 -12.25 -8.42 7.78
C ASN A 139 -11.40 -9.12 8.84
N TYR A 140 -10.24 -9.70 8.45
CA TYR A 140 -9.35 -10.37 9.38
C TYR A 140 -8.91 -9.42 10.51
N PHE A 141 -8.35 -8.27 10.17
CA PHE A 141 -7.88 -7.31 11.18
C PHE A 141 -9.02 -6.69 12.01
N SER A 142 -10.21 -6.53 11.42
CA SER A 142 -11.41 -6.09 12.16
C SER A 142 -11.84 -7.13 13.20
N GLN A 143 -11.81 -8.42 12.86
CA GLN A 143 -12.10 -9.52 13.80
C GLN A 143 -11.07 -9.62 14.92
N GLN A 144 -9.83 -9.24 14.64
CA GLN A 144 -8.75 -9.12 15.63
C GLN A 144 -8.78 -7.79 16.41
N ASN A 145 -9.86 -7.00 16.33
CA ASN A 145 -10.03 -5.71 17.00
C ASN A 145 -8.95 -4.66 16.66
N VAL A 146 -8.33 -4.74 15.50
CA VAL A 146 -7.41 -3.70 15.01
C VAL A 146 -8.22 -2.53 14.49
N VAL A 147 -8.22 -1.43 15.24
CA VAL A 147 -9.02 -0.23 14.93
C VAL A 147 -8.11 0.89 14.42
N GLY A 148 -8.53 1.59 13.37
CA GLY A 148 -7.91 2.83 12.89
C GLY A 148 -6.66 2.65 12.03
N ILE A 149 -5.90 1.57 12.17
CA ILE A 149 -4.71 1.29 11.35
C ILE A 149 -5.13 0.72 10.00
N ILE A 150 -6.04 -0.23 9.99
CA ILE A 150 -6.60 -0.84 8.77
C ILE A 150 -8.07 -0.46 8.66
N PRO A 151 -8.59 -0.18 7.44
CA PRO A 151 -10.01 0.09 7.26
C PRO A 151 -10.86 -1.10 7.70
N LYS A 152 -12.05 -0.82 8.27
CA LYS A 152 -12.97 -1.88 8.74
C LYS A 152 -13.52 -2.75 7.60
N ASN A 153 -13.62 -2.19 6.39
CA ASN A 153 -14.13 -2.88 5.19
C ASN A 153 -13.64 -2.16 3.92
N ALA A 154 -13.84 -2.79 2.77
CA ALA A 154 -13.43 -2.28 1.45
C ALA A 154 -14.34 -1.18 0.87
N ARG A 155 -15.18 -0.48 1.65
CA ARG A 155 -16.02 0.63 1.14
C ARG A 155 -15.24 1.92 0.92
N SER A 156 -14.27 2.22 1.77
CA SER A 156 -13.34 3.34 1.55
C SER A 156 -12.42 3.03 0.36
N ALA A 157 -11.67 4.01 -0.12
CA ALA A 157 -10.71 3.79 -1.21
C ALA A 157 -9.59 2.80 -0.87
N CYS A 158 -9.42 2.44 0.39
CA CYS A 158 -8.39 1.53 0.91
C CYS A 158 -7.00 1.78 0.31
N LYS A 159 -6.63 3.06 0.08
CA LYS A 159 -5.41 3.48 -0.63
C LYS A 159 -4.18 2.67 -0.20
N ARG A 160 -3.99 2.52 1.12
CA ARG A 160 -2.80 1.86 1.69
C ARG A 160 -2.73 0.37 1.35
N LEU A 161 -3.88 -0.32 1.33
CA LEU A 161 -3.96 -1.72 0.92
C LEU A 161 -3.80 -1.88 -0.60
N CYS A 162 -4.39 -0.98 -1.39
CA CYS A 162 -4.14 -0.94 -2.84
C CYS A 162 -2.66 -0.71 -3.16
N MET A 163 -2.00 0.18 -2.41
CA MET A 163 -0.57 0.46 -2.53
C MET A 163 0.27 -0.77 -2.16
N PHE A 164 -0.05 -1.44 -1.05
CA PHE A 164 0.60 -2.69 -0.66
C PHE A 164 0.48 -3.77 -1.74
N LEU A 165 -0.73 -4.01 -2.26
CA LEU A 165 -0.94 -5.00 -3.33
C LEU A 165 -0.21 -4.61 -4.62
N ARG A 166 -0.12 -3.31 -4.96
CA ARG A 166 0.70 -2.83 -6.06
C ARG A 166 2.15 -3.27 -5.88
N TRP A 167 2.74 -3.00 -4.73
CA TRP A 167 4.13 -3.34 -4.42
C TRP A 167 4.40 -4.84 -4.48
N MET A 168 3.43 -5.66 -4.04
CA MET A 168 3.60 -7.12 -4.03
C MET A 168 3.45 -7.76 -5.41
N VAL A 169 2.60 -7.19 -6.27
CA VAL A 169 2.15 -7.87 -7.50
C VAL A 169 2.84 -7.34 -8.77
N ARG A 170 3.13 -6.02 -8.86
CA ARG A 170 3.73 -5.47 -10.08
C ARG A 170 5.20 -5.85 -10.19
N ASN A 171 5.51 -6.64 -11.20
CA ASN A 171 6.86 -6.96 -11.65
C ASN A 171 7.36 -5.93 -12.68
N GLU A 172 8.61 -6.03 -13.09
CA GLU A 172 9.26 -5.16 -14.08
C GLU A 172 9.20 -3.66 -13.71
N SER A 173 9.17 -3.37 -12.41
CA SER A 173 9.17 -2.01 -11.86
C SER A 173 10.43 -1.78 -11.02
N PRO A 174 11.09 -0.62 -11.12
CA PRO A 174 12.21 -0.29 -10.23
C PRO A 174 11.75 0.01 -8.79
N VAL A 175 10.44 0.12 -8.56
CA VAL A 175 9.83 0.50 -7.28
C VAL A 175 9.14 -0.67 -6.60
N ASP A 176 8.36 -1.44 -7.35
CA ASP A 176 7.54 -2.53 -6.81
C ASP A 176 8.31 -3.85 -6.81
N LEU A 177 8.03 -4.76 -5.87
CA LEU A 177 8.79 -6.02 -5.71
C LEU A 177 8.32 -7.14 -6.66
N GLY A 178 7.02 -7.20 -6.96
CA GLY A 178 6.45 -8.21 -7.85
C GLY A 178 6.48 -9.65 -7.33
N ILE A 179 6.75 -9.86 -6.04
CA ILE A 179 6.93 -11.22 -5.46
C ILE A 179 5.65 -12.06 -5.43
N TRP A 180 4.49 -11.45 -5.73
CA TRP A 180 3.18 -12.10 -5.82
C TRP A 180 2.63 -12.19 -7.26
N GLU A 181 3.43 -11.87 -8.29
CA GLU A 181 3.02 -11.90 -9.69
C GLU A 181 2.50 -13.27 -10.17
N HIS A 182 2.95 -14.34 -9.52
CA HIS A 182 2.65 -15.73 -9.90
C HIS A 182 1.21 -16.16 -9.56
N PHE A 183 0.45 -15.36 -8.77
CA PHE A 183 -0.93 -15.70 -8.43
C PHE A 183 -1.94 -14.54 -8.52
N ILE A 184 -1.49 -13.30 -8.59
CA ILE A 184 -2.34 -12.14 -8.86
C ILE A 184 -1.86 -11.46 -10.13
N ASP A 185 -2.77 -11.27 -11.08
CA ASP A 185 -2.48 -10.55 -12.31
C ASP A 185 -2.47 -9.02 -12.07
N LYS A 186 -1.37 -8.36 -12.40
CA LYS A 186 -1.23 -6.90 -12.27
C LYS A 186 -2.31 -6.09 -13.01
N ARG A 187 -2.92 -6.67 -14.04
CA ARG A 187 -4.05 -6.06 -14.77
C ARG A 187 -5.30 -5.89 -13.90
N ASN A 188 -5.43 -6.67 -12.83
CA ASN A 188 -6.58 -6.66 -11.92
C ASN A 188 -6.38 -5.82 -10.67
N LEU A 189 -5.21 -5.21 -10.50
CA LEU A 189 -4.94 -4.30 -9.39
C LEU A 189 -5.84 -3.07 -9.43
N ILE A 190 -6.06 -2.46 -8.27
CA ILE A 190 -6.91 -1.28 -8.09
C ILE A 190 -6.03 -0.08 -7.73
N MET A 191 -6.28 1.07 -8.38
CA MET A 191 -5.55 2.34 -8.17
C MET A 191 -5.53 2.74 -6.70
N PRO A 192 -4.35 3.04 -6.13
CA PRO A 192 -4.21 3.65 -4.81
C PRO A 192 -4.72 5.10 -4.84
N LEU A 193 -6.03 5.30 -4.66
CA LEU A 193 -6.66 6.61 -4.81
C LEU A 193 -6.38 7.49 -3.59
N ASP A 194 -5.56 8.52 -3.77
CA ASP A 194 -5.37 9.60 -2.80
C ASP A 194 -5.81 10.96 -3.34
N THR A 195 -5.59 12.01 -2.54
CA THR A 195 -5.98 13.38 -2.90
C THR A 195 -5.27 13.86 -4.16
N HIS A 196 -3.97 13.59 -4.33
CA HIS A 196 -3.19 14.03 -5.49
C HIS A 196 -3.63 13.29 -6.76
N VAL A 197 -3.73 11.97 -6.68
CA VAL A 197 -4.22 11.12 -7.79
C VAL A 197 -5.62 11.55 -8.20
N MET A 198 -6.51 11.78 -7.22
CA MET A 198 -7.89 12.18 -7.50
C MET A 198 -7.96 13.56 -8.17
N GLN A 199 -7.23 14.54 -7.67
CA GLN A 199 -7.19 15.88 -8.26
C GLN A 199 -6.66 15.87 -9.70
N GLN A 200 -5.59 15.14 -9.98
CA GLN A 200 -5.04 15.03 -11.33
C GLN A 200 -5.98 14.29 -12.27
N ALA A 201 -6.60 13.20 -11.81
CA ALA A 201 -7.58 12.45 -12.58
C ALA A 201 -8.81 13.31 -12.95
N GLN A 202 -9.26 14.19 -12.05
CA GLN A 202 -10.34 15.16 -12.29
C GLN A 202 -9.92 16.23 -13.30
N LYS A 203 -8.75 16.87 -13.13
CA LYS A 203 -8.22 17.87 -14.06
C LYS A 203 -8.10 17.32 -15.48
N LEU A 204 -7.73 16.05 -15.62
CA LEU A 204 -7.64 15.37 -16.91
C LEU A 204 -8.99 14.82 -17.40
N GLY A 205 -10.07 14.90 -16.59
CA GLY A 205 -11.42 14.47 -16.97
C GLY A 205 -11.58 12.94 -17.00
N PHE A 206 -10.82 12.19 -16.23
CA PHE A 206 -10.98 10.74 -16.09
C PHE A 206 -12.07 10.35 -15.07
N ILE A 207 -12.28 11.19 -14.07
CA ILE A 207 -13.35 11.08 -13.08
C ILE A 207 -13.99 12.45 -12.84
N SER A 208 -15.27 12.47 -12.42
CA SER A 208 -16.01 13.71 -12.11
C SER A 208 -16.38 13.84 -10.63
N THR A 209 -16.27 12.76 -9.85
CA THR A 209 -16.66 12.73 -8.43
C THR A 209 -15.55 13.25 -7.52
N ASN A 210 -15.95 13.91 -6.41
CA ASN A 210 -15.06 14.35 -5.34
C ASN A 210 -14.97 13.32 -4.18
N THR A 211 -15.59 12.15 -4.32
CA THR A 211 -15.65 11.16 -3.25
C THR A 211 -14.58 10.09 -3.45
N ALA A 212 -13.61 10.05 -2.53
CA ALA A 212 -12.58 9.02 -2.49
C ALA A 212 -13.14 7.75 -1.83
N ASN A 213 -13.62 6.82 -2.64
CA ASN A 213 -14.09 5.51 -2.21
C ASN A 213 -13.65 4.39 -3.18
N MET A 214 -13.91 3.14 -2.85
CA MET A 214 -13.52 1.99 -3.68
C MET A 214 -14.14 2.04 -5.09
N LYS A 215 -15.40 2.48 -5.21
CA LYS A 215 -16.05 2.63 -6.52
C LYS A 215 -15.30 3.59 -7.43
N THR A 216 -14.87 4.73 -6.89
CA THR A 216 -14.07 5.72 -7.62
C THR A 216 -12.68 5.18 -7.98
N ALA A 217 -12.04 4.43 -7.09
CA ALA A 217 -10.76 3.80 -7.37
C ALA A 217 -10.87 2.79 -8.52
N ILE A 218 -11.89 1.94 -8.51
CA ILE A 218 -12.17 0.99 -9.59
C ILE A 218 -12.48 1.71 -10.92
N GLU A 219 -13.28 2.78 -10.88
CA GLU A 219 -13.59 3.56 -12.09
C GLU A 219 -12.32 4.17 -12.70
N LEU A 220 -11.48 4.79 -11.87
CA LEU A 220 -10.20 5.32 -12.34
C LEU A 220 -9.31 4.21 -12.92
N THR A 221 -9.26 3.06 -12.27
CA THR A 221 -8.51 1.89 -12.79
C THR A 221 -8.99 1.48 -14.18
N LYS A 222 -10.30 1.46 -14.41
CA LYS A 222 -10.87 1.17 -15.74
C LYS A 222 -10.44 2.19 -16.79
N GLN A 223 -10.32 3.48 -16.45
CA GLN A 223 -9.82 4.49 -17.38
C GLN A 223 -8.32 4.27 -17.66
N MET A 224 -7.52 3.98 -16.63
CA MET A 224 -6.08 3.71 -16.79
C MET A 224 -5.84 2.45 -17.61
N ARG A 225 -6.67 1.42 -17.50
CA ARG A 225 -6.59 0.19 -18.33
C ARG A 225 -6.76 0.47 -19.84
N LYS A 226 -7.47 1.52 -20.22
CA LYS A 226 -7.57 1.93 -21.63
C LYS A 226 -6.26 2.53 -22.15
N ILE A 227 -5.42 3.03 -21.27
CA ILE A 227 -4.14 3.70 -21.58
C ILE A 227 -2.98 2.72 -21.42
N PHE A 228 -3.01 1.93 -20.37
CA PHE A 228 -2.02 0.93 -20.00
C PHE A 228 -2.71 -0.45 -19.88
N PRO A 229 -3.01 -1.13 -21.01
CA PRO A 229 -3.82 -2.36 -20.97
C PRO A 229 -3.21 -3.50 -20.16
N ASN A 230 -1.88 -3.62 -20.15
CA ASN A 230 -1.16 -4.67 -19.48
C ASN A 230 -0.75 -4.32 -18.03
N ASP A 231 -0.80 -3.04 -17.67
CA ASP A 231 -0.39 -2.55 -16.35
C ASP A 231 -1.07 -1.22 -16.01
N PRO A 232 -2.34 -1.22 -15.61
CA PRO A 232 -3.10 0.00 -15.33
C PRO A 232 -2.47 0.90 -14.25
N LEU A 233 -1.66 0.32 -13.35
CA LEU A 233 -1.07 1.06 -12.25
C LEU A 233 0.19 1.85 -12.62
N LYS A 234 0.66 1.79 -13.87
CA LYS A 234 1.54 2.83 -14.44
C LYS A 234 0.91 4.22 -14.35
N GLY A 235 -0.43 4.28 -14.45
CA GLY A 235 -1.20 5.50 -14.25
C GLY A 235 -1.07 6.10 -12.84
N ASP A 236 -0.77 5.31 -11.82
CA ASP A 236 -0.53 5.80 -10.46
C ASP A 236 0.75 6.65 -10.41
N PHE A 237 1.86 6.18 -10.95
CA PHE A 237 3.11 6.94 -11.04
C PHE A 237 2.91 8.24 -11.83
N ALA A 238 2.17 8.17 -12.94
CA ALA A 238 1.89 9.35 -13.78
C ALA A 238 1.08 10.42 -13.01
N LEU A 239 -0.02 10.02 -12.38
CA LEU A 239 -0.92 10.94 -11.70
C LEU A 239 -0.36 11.43 -10.36
N PHE A 240 0.20 10.52 -9.55
CA PHE A 240 0.78 10.86 -8.24
C PHE A 240 2.03 11.72 -8.40
N GLY A 241 3.00 11.28 -9.22
CA GLY A 241 4.26 12.01 -9.43
C GLY A 241 4.01 13.42 -10.00
N HIS A 242 3.09 13.56 -10.96
CA HIS A 242 2.69 14.86 -11.49
C HIS A 242 2.02 15.72 -10.41
N GLY A 243 1.14 15.15 -9.58
CA GLY A 243 0.42 15.86 -8.54
C GLY A 243 1.30 16.35 -7.39
N VAL A 244 2.32 15.58 -7.01
CA VAL A 244 3.24 15.96 -5.92
C VAL A 244 4.24 17.02 -6.37
N ASN A 245 4.76 16.92 -7.60
CA ASN A 245 5.81 17.83 -8.11
C ASN A 245 5.25 19.15 -8.69
N ASN A 246 3.98 19.19 -9.07
CA ASN A 246 3.30 20.41 -9.50
C ASN A 246 2.31 20.88 -8.42
N LYS A 247 2.79 21.13 -7.21
CA LYS A 247 2.02 21.84 -6.19
C LYS A 247 1.76 23.25 -6.73
N LEU A 248 0.50 23.48 -7.09
CA LEU A 248 -0.06 24.81 -7.34
C LEU A 248 -0.20 25.56 -6.03
#